data_130103233926db0df7244a91c55b5ee3
#
_entry.id   130103233926db0df7244a91c55b5ee3
#
_cell.length_a   1.000
_cell.length_b   1.000
_cell.length_c   1.000
_cell.angle_alpha   90.00
_cell.angle_beta   90.00
_cell.angle_gamma   90.00
#
_symmetry.space_group_name_H-M   'P 1'
#
loop_
_entity.id
_entity.type
_entity.pdbx_description
1 polymer ?
#
loop_
_entity_poly.entity_id
_entity_poly.type
_entity_poly.pdbx_seq_one_letter_code
_entity_poly.pdbx_strand_id
1 'polypeptide(L)'
;VKLLKLSILNDQMERIVPVQGGDFFLVEWDNTMGFHSNYGDVNVLEINPKQVIPQPGVPKIEEMDYIFVQTAQTKESVKRKYNVDVEDAHEEYKEIRGAEGENGLDTDIVTVNTVYYKNDGKIGRFVWCDDYTLEDLDDYQARITRKCKQCGYVTEDKVCPECGSTKFEETPDEYQEIRIPIMREDGIDPMTGMPMQVSAEEIITIEYYKPNCFPLIVRKNVSKTDSLLGFSDVKVIEDQQDLIKKVGSKAAEKTLKGGSIVTLPRGVKVETTDKELKIARLDDPQQKSMIDILNMQVNIQQDMTMVNKAYEDARSTLGITDAFQGKYDPSAVSGTAKQYSINQAAGRLESKRVMKNDAYAKLYEMMFKFWLAYADDPMPITGNGINGQQDFAILDKTDFIKQDSAGEYYWNDEFMFETDPTSTMMANREAMWQQIDMKLQSGAFGQLGSLETMRLYWSLMEKNHYPNAGDVLSQIEMMLAEQQQQQAMMQEQQAMMPEGEPNEMPVMPA
;
A
#
# COMPACT_ATOMS: atom_id res chain seq x y z
N VAL A 1 -0.38 11.10 -0.48
CA VAL A 1 0.54 9.93 -0.65
C VAL A 1 1.96 10.25 -0.16
N LYS A 2 2.61 11.34 -0.60
CA LYS A 2 3.97 11.71 -0.13
C LYS A 2 3.98 12.13 1.34
N LEU A 3 2.99 12.84 1.82
CA LEU A 3 2.85 13.27 3.21
C LEU A 3 2.62 12.09 4.17
N LEU A 4 1.81 11.13 3.76
CA LEU A 4 1.48 9.94 4.56
C LEU A 4 2.63 8.91 4.63
N LYS A 5 3.75 9.14 3.92
CA LYS A 5 4.89 8.21 3.88
C LYS A 5 4.47 6.75 3.62
N LEU A 6 3.48 6.53 2.74
CA LEU A 6 2.94 5.20 2.45
C LEU A 6 4.01 4.18 2.02
N SER A 7 5.15 4.65 1.48
CA SER A 7 6.29 3.78 1.15
C SER A 7 6.92 3.15 2.40
N ILE A 8 7.02 3.91 3.50
CA ILE A 8 7.57 3.41 4.77
C ILE A 8 6.57 2.44 5.40
N LEU A 9 5.29 2.79 5.41
CA LEU A 9 4.22 1.93 5.88
C LEU A 9 4.20 0.60 5.11
N ASN A 10 4.35 0.67 3.78
CA ASN A 10 4.46 -0.53 2.94
C ASN A 10 5.68 -1.38 3.32
N ASP A 11 6.86 -0.80 3.58
CA ASP A 11 8.04 -1.57 4.01
C ASP A 11 7.81 -2.28 5.36
N GLN A 12 7.11 -1.65 6.29
CA GLN A 12 6.73 -2.27 7.57
C GLN A 12 5.80 -3.45 7.35
N MET A 13 4.74 -3.26 6.55
CA MET A 13 3.78 -4.33 6.25
C MET A 13 4.40 -5.50 5.47
N GLU A 14 5.40 -5.25 4.58
CA GLU A 14 6.12 -6.33 3.87
C GLU A 14 6.84 -7.28 4.83
N ARG A 15 7.12 -6.87 6.05
CA ARG A 15 7.74 -7.70 7.09
C ARG A 15 6.70 -8.47 7.91
N ILE A 16 5.53 -7.90 8.12
CA ILE A 16 4.46 -8.46 8.97
C ILE A 16 3.58 -9.44 8.19
N VAL A 17 3.13 -9.04 7.01
CA VAL A 17 2.17 -9.79 6.17
C VAL A 17 2.60 -11.23 5.88
N PRO A 18 3.87 -11.53 5.50
CA PRO A 18 4.31 -12.92 5.28
C PRO A 18 4.33 -13.75 6.57
N VAL A 19 4.54 -13.12 7.72
CA VAL A 19 4.64 -13.82 9.01
C VAL A 19 3.26 -14.11 9.59
N GLN A 20 2.37 -13.12 9.59
CA GLN A 20 1.05 -13.23 10.22
C GLN A 20 -0.07 -13.62 9.24
N GLY A 21 0.22 -13.66 7.93
CA GLY A 21 -0.76 -13.99 6.89
C GLY A 21 -1.58 -12.80 6.41
N GLY A 22 -1.44 -11.66 7.03
CA GLY A 22 -2.08 -10.40 6.66
C GLY A 22 -1.76 -9.28 7.65
N ASP A 23 -2.27 -8.10 7.34
CA ASP A 23 -2.16 -6.89 8.16
C ASP A 23 -3.33 -5.95 7.86
N PHE A 24 -3.52 -4.90 8.67
CA PHE A 24 -4.64 -3.99 8.52
C PHE A 24 -4.17 -2.55 8.33
N PHE A 25 -4.87 -1.83 7.47
CA PHE A 25 -4.86 -0.38 7.43
C PHE A 25 -6.07 0.14 8.22
N LEU A 26 -5.85 1.13 9.06
CA LEU A 26 -6.89 1.95 9.67
C LEU A 26 -6.83 3.34 9.04
N VAL A 27 -7.93 3.79 8.48
CA VAL A 27 -8.05 5.11 7.84
C VAL A 27 -8.89 6.00 8.75
N GLU A 28 -8.32 7.11 9.18
CA GLU A 28 -9.00 8.10 10.03
C GLU A 28 -8.80 9.50 9.45
N TRP A 29 -9.73 10.39 9.76
CA TRP A 29 -9.54 11.81 9.53
C TRP A 29 -8.89 12.45 10.75
N ASP A 30 -7.81 13.19 10.54
CA ASP A 30 -7.08 13.88 11.61
C ASP A 30 -7.08 15.38 11.38
N ASN A 31 -7.84 16.11 12.19
CA ASN A 31 -7.95 17.57 12.10
C ASN A 31 -6.64 18.30 12.42
N THR A 32 -5.66 17.61 13.00
CA THR A 32 -4.35 18.21 13.33
C THR A 32 -3.34 18.10 12.21
N MET A 33 -3.64 17.30 11.19
CA MET A 33 -2.80 17.12 9.99
C MET A 33 -3.19 18.12 8.90
N GLY A 34 -2.30 18.35 7.96
CA GLY A 34 -2.53 19.24 6.82
C GLY A 34 -1.40 20.25 6.61
N PHE A 35 -1.42 20.95 5.45
CA PHE A 35 -0.39 21.94 5.10
C PHE A 35 -0.48 23.24 5.90
N HIS A 36 -1.65 23.61 6.32
CA HIS A 36 -1.90 24.74 7.19
C HIS A 36 -2.73 24.23 8.36
N SER A 37 -2.27 24.50 9.58
CA SER A 37 -2.96 24.12 10.80
C SER A 37 -4.45 24.43 10.70
N ASN A 38 -5.28 23.40 10.80
CA ASN A 38 -6.72 23.38 10.97
C ASN A 38 -7.56 22.82 9.81
N TYR A 39 -6.96 22.40 8.68
CA TYR A 39 -7.78 21.84 7.59
C TYR A 39 -8.03 20.32 7.71
N GLY A 40 -7.20 19.63 8.50
CA GLY A 40 -7.26 18.19 8.59
C GLY A 40 -6.73 17.48 7.34
N ASP A 41 -6.44 16.21 7.47
CA ASP A 41 -6.07 15.33 6.35
C ASP A 41 -6.38 13.88 6.71
N VAL A 42 -6.43 13.02 5.69
CA VAL A 42 -6.60 11.58 5.88
C VAL A 42 -5.32 11.01 6.48
N ASN A 43 -5.45 10.34 7.61
CA ASN A 43 -4.37 9.61 8.26
C ASN A 43 -4.54 8.10 8.02
N VAL A 44 -3.44 7.40 7.72
CA VAL A 44 -3.42 5.97 7.53
C VAL A 44 -2.45 5.33 8.51
N LEU A 45 -2.98 4.48 9.36
CA LEU A 45 -2.22 3.75 10.38
C LEU A 45 -2.17 2.26 10.03
N GLU A 46 -1.05 1.61 10.30
CA GLU A 46 -0.94 0.16 10.28
C GLU A 46 -1.38 -0.39 11.64
N ILE A 47 -2.25 -1.38 11.64
CA ILE A 47 -2.76 -2.06 12.84
C ILE A 47 -2.43 -3.54 12.75
N ASN A 48 -1.65 -4.02 13.71
CA ASN A 48 -1.24 -5.42 13.74
C ASN A 48 -2.47 -6.35 13.85
N PRO A 49 -2.51 -7.48 13.13
CA PRO A 49 -3.62 -8.44 13.19
C PRO A 49 -3.99 -8.93 14.60
N LYS A 50 -3.03 -8.94 15.54
CA LYS A 50 -3.29 -9.28 16.93
C LYS A 50 -4.15 -8.24 17.67
N GLN A 51 -4.20 -7.02 17.14
CA GLN A 51 -4.96 -5.91 17.73
C GLN A 51 -6.39 -5.81 17.16
N VAL A 52 -6.70 -6.61 16.14
CA VAL A 52 -8.02 -6.61 15.48
C VAL A 52 -8.75 -7.89 15.84
N ILE A 53 -9.93 -7.76 16.45
CA ILE A 53 -10.80 -8.87 16.80
C ILE A 53 -12.05 -8.78 15.91
N PRO A 54 -12.11 -9.60 14.84
CA PRO A 54 -13.23 -9.59 13.91
C PRO A 54 -14.44 -10.34 14.47
N GLN A 55 -15.60 -10.09 13.88
CA GLN A 55 -16.81 -10.89 14.12
C GLN A 55 -16.56 -12.35 13.74
N PRO A 56 -16.82 -13.32 14.64
CA PRO A 56 -16.63 -14.74 14.37
C PRO A 56 -17.49 -15.23 13.21
N GLY A 57 -16.89 -16.02 12.30
CA GLY A 57 -17.60 -16.65 11.19
C GLY A 57 -17.82 -15.79 9.95
N VAL A 58 -17.40 -14.53 9.96
CA VAL A 58 -17.52 -13.63 8.81
C VAL A 58 -16.13 -13.31 8.24
N PRO A 59 -15.82 -13.75 7.00
CA PRO A 59 -14.48 -13.63 6.44
C PRO A 59 -14.20 -12.29 5.73
N LYS A 60 -15.20 -11.41 5.58
CA LYS A 60 -15.08 -10.12 4.90
C LYS A 60 -15.50 -8.98 5.83
N ILE A 61 -14.71 -7.93 5.89
CA ILE A 61 -14.98 -6.76 6.73
C ILE A 61 -16.30 -6.09 6.34
N GLU A 62 -16.59 -6.04 5.06
CA GLU A 62 -17.80 -5.39 4.51
C GLU A 62 -19.11 -6.09 4.96
N GLU A 63 -19.03 -7.40 5.25
CA GLU A 63 -20.16 -8.22 5.68
C GLU A 63 -20.32 -8.29 7.21
N MET A 64 -19.34 -7.78 7.99
CA MET A 64 -19.38 -7.78 9.45
C MET A 64 -20.40 -6.78 9.98
N ASP A 65 -21.03 -7.13 11.11
CA ASP A 65 -21.87 -6.21 11.88
C ASP A 65 -21.04 -5.39 12.88
N TYR A 66 -19.92 -5.93 13.35
CA TYR A 66 -19.00 -5.24 14.25
C TYR A 66 -17.56 -5.74 14.12
N ILE A 67 -16.63 -4.89 14.50
CA ILE A 67 -15.20 -5.19 14.54
C ILE A 67 -14.53 -4.42 15.68
N PHE A 68 -13.67 -5.08 16.46
CA PHE A 68 -12.92 -4.45 17.54
C PHE A 68 -11.48 -4.17 17.14
N VAL A 69 -10.98 -3.04 17.59
CA VAL A 69 -9.57 -2.63 17.46
C VAL A 69 -9.03 -2.26 18.81
N GLN A 70 -7.90 -2.87 19.21
CA GLN A 70 -7.21 -2.57 20.45
C GLN A 70 -5.94 -1.81 20.17
N THR A 71 -5.76 -0.65 20.80
CA THR A 71 -4.56 0.18 20.66
C THR A 71 -3.95 0.50 22.00
N ALA A 72 -2.63 0.43 22.10
CA ALA A 72 -1.91 0.88 23.28
C ALA A 72 -1.68 2.40 23.18
N GLN A 73 -2.10 3.17 24.18
CA GLN A 73 -1.93 4.62 24.24
C GLN A 73 -1.45 5.03 25.64
N THR A 74 -0.74 6.16 25.71
CA THR A 74 -0.38 6.73 27.02
C THR A 74 -1.59 7.37 27.67
N LYS A 75 -1.69 7.31 29.00
CA LYS A 75 -2.75 7.97 29.78
C LYS A 75 -2.89 9.45 29.42
N GLU A 76 -1.77 10.13 29.21
CA GLU A 76 -1.76 11.53 28.78
C GLU A 76 -2.35 11.72 27.38
N SER A 77 -2.07 10.82 26.44
CA SER A 77 -2.67 10.86 25.10
C SER A 77 -4.18 10.64 25.14
N VAL A 78 -4.66 9.68 25.96
CA VAL A 78 -6.09 9.44 26.17
C VAL A 78 -6.75 10.67 26.77
N LYS A 79 -6.16 11.27 27.80
CA LYS A 79 -6.67 12.49 28.44
C LYS A 79 -6.74 13.67 27.45
N ARG A 80 -5.74 13.83 26.60
CA ARG A 80 -5.72 14.88 25.57
C ARG A 80 -6.76 14.67 24.49
N LYS A 81 -6.92 13.40 24.02
CA LYS A 81 -7.83 13.07 22.91
C LYS A 81 -9.30 13.04 23.33
N TYR A 82 -9.59 12.48 24.50
CA TYR A 82 -10.95 12.21 24.96
C TYR A 82 -11.40 13.11 26.14
N ASN A 83 -10.47 13.87 26.72
CA ASN A 83 -10.71 14.71 27.90
C ASN A 83 -11.21 13.90 29.12
N VAL A 84 -10.85 12.62 29.23
CA VAL A 84 -11.18 11.70 30.33
C VAL A 84 -9.89 11.34 31.02
N ASP A 85 -9.90 11.40 32.37
CA ASP A 85 -8.77 10.99 33.20
C ASP A 85 -8.88 9.50 33.51
N VAL A 86 -7.84 8.73 33.14
CA VAL A 86 -7.76 7.27 33.29
C VAL A 86 -6.59 6.86 34.19
N GLU A 87 -6.29 7.67 35.24
CA GLU A 87 -5.14 7.43 36.12
C GLU A 87 -5.20 6.06 36.82
N ASP A 88 -6.40 5.61 37.18
CA ASP A 88 -6.64 4.34 37.89
C ASP A 88 -6.83 3.12 36.97
N ALA A 89 -6.73 3.29 35.65
CA ALA A 89 -6.88 2.18 34.72
C ALA A 89 -5.75 1.16 34.91
N HIS A 90 -6.12 -0.14 34.96
CA HIS A 90 -5.19 -1.24 35.11
C HIS A 90 -4.56 -1.66 33.79
N GLU A 91 -3.27 -2.01 33.82
CA GLU A 91 -2.56 -2.53 32.65
C GLU A 91 -2.98 -3.97 32.36
N GLU A 92 -3.78 -4.21 31.33
CA GLU A 92 -4.08 -5.59 30.90
C GLU A 92 -3.14 -6.13 29.81
N TYR A 93 -2.35 -5.28 29.12
CA TYR A 93 -1.56 -5.73 27.95
C TYR A 93 -0.11 -5.23 27.97
N LYS A 94 0.79 -6.07 28.52
CA LYS A 94 2.25 -5.89 28.40
C LYS A 94 2.82 -6.31 27.03
N GLU A 95 2.04 -6.99 26.19
CA GLU A 95 2.54 -7.62 24.95
C GLU A 95 2.34 -6.79 23.67
N ILE A 96 1.60 -5.67 23.72
CA ILE A 96 1.33 -4.86 22.54
C ILE A 96 2.43 -3.83 22.37
N ARG A 97 3.39 -4.11 21.47
CA ARG A 97 4.45 -3.23 20.97
C ARG A 97 5.43 -2.66 21.99
N GLY A 98 6.56 -3.34 22.13
CA GLY A 98 7.80 -2.73 22.60
C GLY A 98 7.81 -2.28 24.07
N ALA A 99 6.84 -2.67 24.85
CA ALA A 99 6.87 -2.56 26.29
C ALA A 99 7.88 -3.53 26.95
N GLU A 100 8.60 -4.31 26.18
CA GLU A 100 9.82 -5.03 26.58
C GLU A 100 11.02 -4.07 26.64
N GLY A 101 10.84 -2.88 27.20
CA GLY A 101 11.95 -2.09 27.68
C GLY A 101 12.53 -2.82 28.87
N GLU A 102 13.86 -3.10 28.83
CA GLU A 102 14.63 -3.75 29.88
C GLU A 102 14.47 -3.11 31.29
N ASN A 103 13.68 -2.07 31.45
CA ASN A 103 13.48 -1.30 32.68
C ASN A 103 12.07 -1.28 33.27
N GLY A 104 11.17 -2.13 32.84
CA GLY A 104 9.99 -2.52 33.63
C GLY A 104 9.02 -1.41 34.10
N LEU A 105 8.97 -0.25 33.49
CA LEU A 105 8.31 0.92 34.02
C LEU A 105 7.60 1.74 32.93
N ASP A 106 6.64 1.15 32.23
CA ASP A 106 5.64 1.99 31.53
C ASP A 106 4.28 1.79 32.18
N THR A 107 4.14 2.35 33.39
CA THR A 107 2.87 2.43 34.12
C THR A 107 1.87 3.39 33.48
N ASP A 108 2.30 4.11 32.44
CA ASP A 108 1.50 5.16 31.78
C ASP A 108 0.81 4.68 30.49
N ILE A 109 0.98 3.41 30.09
CA ILE A 109 0.33 2.85 28.90
C ILE A 109 -0.94 2.11 29.30
N VAL A 110 -2.01 2.41 28.60
CA VAL A 110 -3.32 1.74 28.75
C VAL A 110 -3.81 1.21 27.43
N THR A 111 -4.63 0.18 27.45
CA THR A 111 -5.28 -0.39 26.28
C THR A 111 -6.60 0.33 26.02
N VAL A 112 -6.67 0.99 24.88
CA VAL A 112 -7.91 1.60 24.38
C VAL A 112 -8.57 0.62 23.42
N ASN A 113 -9.78 0.23 23.75
CA ASN A 113 -10.63 -0.63 22.95
C ASN A 113 -11.60 0.23 22.14
N THR A 114 -11.64 0.00 20.85
CA THR A 114 -12.57 0.66 19.93
C THR A 114 -13.40 -0.39 19.23
N VAL A 115 -14.70 -0.29 19.24
CA VAL A 115 -15.60 -1.09 18.43
C VAL A 115 -16.27 -0.21 17.40
N TYR A 116 -16.24 -0.65 16.16
CA TYR A 116 -17.07 -0.13 15.09
C TYR A 116 -18.21 -1.12 14.85
N TYR A 117 -19.44 -0.62 14.76
CA TYR A 117 -20.63 -1.46 14.59
C TYR A 117 -21.63 -0.82 13.65
N LYS A 118 -22.40 -1.67 12.93
CA LYS A 118 -23.48 -1.22 12.06
C LYS A 118 -24.76 -1.05 12.87
N ASN A 119 -25.42 0.09 12.71
CA ASN A 119 -26.67 0.43 13.35
C ASN A 119 -27.59 1.13 12.33
N ASP A 120 -28.61 0.44 11.83
CA ASP A 120 -29.63 0.99 10.91
C ASP A 120 -29.03 1.78 9.72
N GLY A 121 -28.03 1.22 9.05
CA GLY A 121 -27.37 1.87 7.91
C GLY A 121 -26.34 2.95 8.28
N LYS A 122 -26.08 3.15 9.56
CA LYS A 122 -25.04 4.02 10.11
C LYS A 122 -23.91 3.21 10.70
N ILE A 123 -22.76 3.83 10.88
CA ILE A 123 -21.63 3.19 11.56
C ILE A 123 -21.44 3.86 12.92
N GLY A 124 -21.71 3.11 13.98
CA GLY A 124 -21.43 3.53 15.35
C GLY A 124 -19.98 3.26 15.73
N ARG A 125 -19.50 4.05 16.70
CA ARG A 125 -18.17 3.88 17.31
C ARG A 125 -18.28 4.01 18.82
N PHE A 126 -17.88 2.96 19.54
CA PHE A 126 -17.78 2.98 20.99
C PHE A 126 -16.32 2.75 21.40
N VAL A 127 -15.80 3.63 22.25
CA VAL A 127 -14.41 3.60 22.73
C VAL A 127 -14.38 3.56 24.23
N TRP A 128 -13.62 2.63 24.78
CA TRP A 128 -13.47 2.50 26.22
C TRP A 128 -12.05 2.06 26.61
N CYS A 129 -11.69 2.35 27.85
CA CYS A 129 -10.43 1.93 28.46
C CYS A 129 -10.76 1.44 29.87
N ASP A 130 -10.56 0.14 30.12
CA ASP A 130 -10.97 -0.51 31.37
C ASP A 130 -12.45 -0.20 31.67
N ASP A 131 -12.78 0.35 32.83
CA ASP A 131 -14.15 0.75 33.21
C ASP A 131 -14.56 2.14 32.72
N TYR A 132 -13.67 2.86 32.01
CA TYR A 132 -13.94 4.23 31.53
C TYR A 132 -14.47 4.23 30.11
N THR A 133 -15.68 4.76 29.92
CA THR A 133 -16.19 5.10 28.58
C THR A 133 -15.54 6.40 28.11
N LEU A 134 -14.85 6.32 26.98
CA LEU A 134 -14.14 7.45 26.39
C LEU A 134 -14.99 8.15 25.32
N GLU A 135 -15.70 7.39 24.51
CA GLU A 135 -16.55 7.92 23.46
C GLU A 135 -17.68 6.92 23.13
N ASP A 136 -18.88 7.44 22.89
CA ASP A 136 -20.05 6.66 22.46
C ASP A 136 -20.79 7.46 21.40
N LEU A 137 -20.69 7.00 20.14
CA LEU A 137 -21.27 7.67 18.98
C LEU A 137 -22.08 6.64 18.17
N ASP A 138 -23.38 6.84 18.10
CA ASP A 138 -24.28 6.01 17.29
C ASP A 138 -24.02 6.15 15.79
N ASP A 139 -23.53 7.32 15.35
CA ASP A 139 -23.08 7.60 13.99
C ASP A 139 -21.80 8.44 14.05
N TYR A 140 -20.63 7.75 14.02
CA TYR A 140 -19.35 8.47 14.12
C TYR A 140 -18.98 9.20 12.82
N GLN A 141 -19.66 8.89 11.71
CA GLN A 141 -19.46 9.53 10.41
C GLN A 141 -20.36 10.75 10.19
N ALA A 142 -21.29 11.00 11.10
CA ALA A 142 -22.11 12.20 11.06
C ALA A 142 -21.29 13.43 11.44
N ARG A 143 -21.53 14.54 10.75
CA ARG A 143 -21.06 15.83 11.22
C ARG A 143 -21.91 16.30 12.39
N ILE A 144 -21.23 16.73 13.46
CA ILE A 144 -21.87 17.21 14.68
C ILE A 144 -21.52 18.67 14.87
N THR A 145 -22.53 19.51 14.74
CA THR A 145 -22.41 20.93 15.10
C THR A 145 -22.62 21.10 16.61
N ARG A 146 -21.63 21.74 17.26
CA ARG A 146 -21.62 22.00 18.70
C ARG A 146 -21.93 23.44 18.98
N LYS A 147 -23.05 23.69 19.62
CA LYS A 147 -23.42 25.03 20.13
C LYS A 147 -22.99 25.18 21.59
N CYS A 148 -22.08 26.10 21.87
CA CYS A 148 -21.63 26.34 23.24
C CYS A 148 -22.78 26.79 24.13
N LYS A 149 -23.02 26.07 25.24
CA LYS A 149 -24.07 26.41 26.21
C LYS A 149 -23.76 27.71 26.98
N GLN A 150 -22.51 28.17 26.98
CA GLN A 150 -22.09 29.34 27.75
C GLN A 150 -22.12 30.65 26.94
N CYS A 151 -21.66 30.65 25.70
CA CYS A 151 -21.58 31.85 24.84
C CYS A 151 -22.44 31.77 23.58
N GLY A 152 -23.02 30.58 23.26
CA GLY A 152 -23.83 30.38 22.07
C GLY A 152 -23.02 30.24 20.77
N TYR A 153 -21.69 30.27 20.82
CA TYR A 153 -20.83 30.07 19.66
C TYR A 153 -20.99 28.67 19.09
N VAL A 154 -21.06 28.56 17.78
CA VAL A 154 -21.21 27.30 17.07
C VAL A 154 -19.82 26.87 16.54
N THR A 155 -19.41 25.69 16.87
CA THR A 155 -18.09 25.11 16.46
C THR A 155 -18.21 23.63 16.29
N GLU A 156 -17.28 23.04 15.54
CA GLU A 156 -17.08 21.59 15.46
C GLU A 156 -16.08 21.09 16.53
N ASP A 157 -15.36 21.99 17.17
CA ASP A 157 -14.36 21.70 18.18
C ASP A 157 -14.94 21.23 19.50
N LYS A 158 -14.20 20.40 20.23
CA LYS A 158 -14.56 19.92 21.59
C LYS A 158 -14.37 21.01 22.67
N VAL A 159 -13.70 22.10 22.32
CA VAL A 159 -13.46 23.25 23.22
C VAL A 159 -13.88 24.51 22.49
N CYS A 160 -14.72 25.33 23.11
CA CYS A 160 -15.15 26.56 22.51
C CYS A 160 -13.99 27.56 22.34
N PRO A 161 -13.67 28.02 21.12
CA PRO A 161 -12.55 28.92 20.88
C PRO A 161 -12.79 30.31 21.50
N GLU A 162 -14.06 30.71 21.71
CA GLU A 162 -14.43 32.02 22.27
C GLU A 162 -14.34 32.09 23.81
N CYS A 163 -14.82 31.03 24.49
CA CYS A 163 -14.94 31.11 25.97
C CYS A 163 -14.20 29.94 26.69
N GLY A 164 -13.56 29.00 25.95
CA GLY A 164 -12.88 27.89 26.53
C GLY A 164 -13.77 26.81 27.19
N SER A 165 -15.10 26.94 27.05
CA SER A 165 -16.06 26.00 27.65
C SER A 165 -16.05 24.66 26.90
N THR A 166 -16.21 23.57 27.63
CA THR A 166 -16.39 22.20 27.08
C THR A 166 -17.85 21.74 27.11
N LYS A 167 -18.78 22.64 27.51
CA LYS A 167 -20.21 22.32 27.59
C LYS A 167 -20.92 22.76 26.33
N PHE A 168 -21.31 21.79 25.52
CA PHE A 168 -22.00 22.00 24.25
C PHE A 168 -23.40 21.39 24.25
N GLU A 169 -24.21 21.86 23.35
CA GLU A 169 -25.39 21.19 22.84
C GLU A 169 -25.04 20.69 21.46
N GLU A 170 -25.07 19.37 21.28
CA GLU A 170 -24.68 18.69 20.03
C GLU A 170 -25.92 18.42 19.20
N THR A 171 -25.90 18.87 17.95
CA THR A 171 -26.94 18.60 16.97
C THR A 171 -26.31 17.99 15.75
N PRO A 172 -26.77 16.81 15.27
CA PRO A 172 -26.28 16.24 14.02
C PRO A 172 -26.77 17.12 12.86
N ASP A 173 -25.85 17.50 11.99
CA ASP A 173 -26.15 18.17 10.74
C ASP A 173 -26.35 17.11 9.66
N GLU A 174 -27.55 17.08 9.07
CA GLU A 174 -27.87 16.14 8.00
C GLU A 174 -27.63 16.74 6.62
N TYR A 175 -27.81 18.06 6.47
CA TYR A 175 -27.75 18.75 5.18
C TYR A 175 -26.75 19.90 5.21
N GLN A 176 -26.13 20.15 4.05
CA GLN A 176 -25.24 21.28 3.83
C GLN A 176 -25.68 22.09 2.61
N GLU A 177 -25.40 23.39 2.64
CA GLU A 177 -25.58 24.28 1.48
C GLU A 177 -24.24 24.41 0.74
N ILE A 178 -24.22 24.03 -0.52
CA ILE A 178 -23.03 24.08 -1.36
C ILE A 178 -23.32 24.98 -2.56
N ARG A 179 -22.32 25.78 -2.97
CA ARG A 179 -22.33 26.54 -4.20
C ARG A 179 -21.70 25.72 -5.30
N ILE A 180 -22.48 25.44 -6.34
CA ILE A 180 -21.97 24.73 -7.54
C ILE A 180 -21.94 25.67 -8.73
N PRO A 181 -20.89 25.59 -9.56
CA PRO A 181 -20.85 26.31 -10.82
C PRO A 181 -21.80 25.66 -11.83
N ILE A 182 -22.74 26.42 -12.34
CA ILE A 182 -23.64 25.99 -13.42
C ILE A 182 -23.44 26.85 -14.65
N MET A 183 -23.67 26.26 -15.83
CA MET A 183 -23.71 27.01 -17.08
C MET A 183 -25.16 27.35 -17.40
N ARG A 184 -25.48 28.64 -17.38
CA ARG A 184 -26.78 29.14 -17.81
C ARG A 184 -26.70 29.75 -19.21
N GLU A 185 -27.71 29.51 -20.02
CA GLU A 185 -27.89 30.21 -21.27
C GLU A 185 -28.48 31.61 -20.97
N ASP A 186 -27.67 32.65 -21.15
CA ASP A 186 -28.07 34.03 -20.87
C ASP A 186 -27.89 34.86 -22.14
N GLY A 187 -28.98 34.94 -22.93
CA GLY A 187 -29.01 35.69 -24.18
C GLY A 187 -28.44 34.99 -25.42
N ILE A 188 -28.49 35.69 -26.54
CA ILE A 188 -27.95 35.23 -27.81
C ILE A 188 -26.76 36.10 -28.14
N ASP A 189 -25.61 35.50 -28.44
CA ASP A 189 -24.43 36.23 -28.91
C ASP A 189 -24.77 36.99 -30.22
N PRO A 190 -24.66 38.31 -30.22
CA PRO A 190 -25.07 39.12 -31.39
C PRO A 190 -24.18 38.88 -32.62
N MET A 191 -22.98 38.25 -32.48
CA MET A 191 -22.11 37.99 -33.60
C MET A 191 -22.29 36.58 -34.20
N THR A 192 -22.56 35.58 -33.35
CA THR A 192 -22.67 34.17 -33.78
C THR A 192 -24.10 33.67 -33.88
N GLY A 193 -25.08 34.35 -33.24
CA GLY A 193 -26.47 33.91 -33.17
C GLY A 193 -26.69 32.65 -32.30
N MET A 194 -25.68 32.21 -31.53
CA MET A 194 -25.76 31.08 -30.64
C MET A 194 -26.06 31.52 -29.21
N PRO A 195 -26.71 30.67 -28.38
CA PRO A 195 -26.94 30.98 -26.98
C PRO A 195 -25.58 31.17 -26.27
N MET A 196 -25.47 32.27 -25.52
CA MET A 196 -24.29 32.61 -24.77
C MET A 196 -24.36 31.90 -23.44
N GLN A 197 -23.39 31.01 -23.16
CA GLN A 197 -23.27 30.33 -21.90
C GLN A 197 -22.51 31.21 -20.91
N VAL A 198 -23.16 31.54 -19.80
CA VAL A 198 -22.56 32.31 -18.70
C VAL A 198 -22.44 31.42 -17.49
N SER A 199 -21.27 31.43 -16.89
CA SER A 199 -21.02 30.78 -15.61
C SER A 199 -21.81 31.48 -14.52
N ALA A 200 -22.70 30.76 -13.84
CA ALA A 200 -23.46 31.21 -12.69
C ALA A 200 -23.23 30.26 -11.52
N GLU A 201 -23.43 30.72 -10.28
CA GLU A 201 -23.39 29.88 -9.09
C GLU A 201 -24.82 29.58 -8.65
N GLU A 202 -25.10 28.34 -8.34
CA GLU A 202 -26.34 27.90 -7.73
C GLU A 202 -26.06 27.37 -6.33
N ILE A 203 -26.90 27.74 -5.35
CA ILE A 203 -26.83 27.20 -4.00
C ILE A 203 -27.77 26.00 -3.97
N ILE A 204 -27.20 24.83 -3.71
CA ILE A 204 -27.95 23.59 -3.54
C ILE A 204 -27.89 23.12 -2.09
N THR A 205 -28.93 22.45 -1.63
CA THR A 205 -28.97 21.75 -0.35
C THR A 205 -28.82 20.26 -0.60
N ILE A 206 -27.79 19.67 -0.06
CA ILE A 206 -27.48 18.24 -0.23
C ILE A 206 -27.12 17.62 1.13
N GLU A 207 -27.40 16.33 1.31
CA GLU A 207 -26.97 15.61 2.51
C GLU A 207 -25.45 15.56 2.60
N TYR A 208 -24.91 15.60 3.84
CA TYR A 208 -23.49 15.36 4.05
C TYR A 208 -23.11 13.96 3.58
N TYR A 209 -22.00 13.87 2.83
CA TYR A 209 -21.50 12.57 2.39
C TYR A 209 -21.04 11.74 3.58
N LYS A 210 -21.44 10.46 3.62
CA LYS A 210 -21.04 9.49 4.64
C LYS A 210 -20.45 8.25 3.95
N PRO A 211 -19.23 7.82 4.31
CA PRO A 211 -18.61 6.63 3.73
C PRO A 211 -19.39 5.33 3.96
N ASN A 212 -20.16 5.24 5.05
CA ASN A 212 -20.96 4.06 5.44
C ASN A 212 -20.18 2.73 5.43
N CYS A 213 -18.91 2.78 5.76
CA CYS A 213 -18.01 1.62 5.83
C CYS A 213 -17.14 1.67 7.08
N PHE A 214 -16.68 0.50 7.52
CA PHE A 214 -15.68 0.45 8.59
C PHE A 214 -14.35 1.01 8.09
N PRO A 215 -13.61 1.77 8.92
CA PRO A 215 -12.36 2.43 8.53
C PRO A 215 -11.17 1.46 8.46
N LEU A 216 -11.42 0.19 8.22
CA LEU A 216 -10.43 -0.88 8.24
C LEU A 216 -10.34 -1.59 6.91
N ILE A 217 -9.12 -1.82 6.44
CA ILE A 217 -8.83 -2.58 5.22
C ILE A 217 -7.83 -3.67 5.56
N VAL A 218 -8.13 -4.91 5.14
CA VAL A 218 -7.23 -6.04 5.31
C VAL A 218 -6.33 -6.20 4.08
N ARG A 219 -5.01 -6.29 4.32
CA ARG A 219 -4.03 -6.72 3.34
C ARG A 219 -3.66 -8.17 3.60
N LYS A 220 -4.12 -9.09 2.74
CA LYS A 220 -3.82 -10.53 2.84
C LYS A 220 -2.47 -10.85 2.18
N ASN A 221 -1.76 -11.87 2.70
CA ASN A 221 -0.57 -12.42 2.04
C ASN A 221 -0.97 -13.26 0.82
N VAL A 222 -1.61 -14.38 1.08
CA VAL A 222 -2.19 -15.26 0.05
C VAL A 222 -3.62 -15.57 0.47
N SER A 223 -4.56 -15.52 -0.46
CA SER A 223 -5.96 -15.75 -0.16
C SER A 223 -6.19 -17.12 0.49
N LYS A 224 -7.04 -17.14 1.51
CA LYS A 224 -7.51 -18.35 2.18
C LYS A 224 -9.02 -18.33 2.24
N THR A 225 -9.65 -19.44 1.88
CA THR A 225 -11.11 -19.60 1.92
C THR A 225 -11.60 -19.44 3.36
N ASP A 226 -12.72 -18.74 3.54
CA ASP A 226 -13.42 -18.56 4.81
C ASP A 226 -12.54 -17.98 5.94
N SER A 227 -11.58 -17.13 5.59
CA SER A 227 -10.69 -16.49 6.55
C SER A 227 -10.47 -15.01 6.24
N LEU A 228 -10.52 -14.18 7.26
CA LEU A 228 -10.23 -12.76 7.14
C LEU A 228 -8.75 -12.53 6.78
N LEU A 229 -7.85 -13.25 7.42
CA LEU A 229 -6.42 -13.25 7.09
C LEU A 229 -6.09 -14.34 6.07
N GLY A 230 -5.01 -14.14 5.33
CA GLY A 230 -4.49 -15.11 4.38
C GLY A 230 -3.61 -16.19 5.00
N PHE A 231 -2.97 -17.00 4.14
CA PHE A 231 -1.95 -17.94 4.56
C PHE A 231 -0.65 -17.21 4.92
N SER A 232 -0.08 -17.55 6.07
CA SER A 232 1.27 -17.13 6.47
C SER A 232 2.33 -17.99 5.76
N ASP A 233 3.40 -17.38 5.28
CA ASP A 233 4.54 -18.09 4.69
C ASP A 233 5.23 -18.97 5.75
N VAL A 234 5.31 -18.49 6.99
CA VAL A 234 5.88 -19.23 8.11
C VAL A 234 5.10 -20.51 8.39
N LYS A 235 3.77 -20.44 8.31
CA LYS A 235 2.90 -21.63 8.51
C LYS A 235 3.08 -22.66 7.40
N VAL A 236 3.33 -22.20 6.16
CA VAL A 236 3.53 -23.09 5.01
C VAL A 236 4.84 -23.89 5.12
N ILE A 237 5.89 -23.32 5.75
CA ILE A 237 7.20 -23.97 5.91
C ILE A 237 7.46 -24.48 7.33
N GLU A 238 6.44 -24.54 8.17
CA GLU A 238 6.56 -24.91 9.58
C GLU A 238 7.24 -26.26 9.77
N ASP A 239 6.81 -27.28 9.00
CA ASP A 239 7.38 -28.64 9.10
C ASP A 239 8.87 -28.68 8.74
N GLN A 240 9.27 -27.97 7.69
CA GLN A 240 10.67 -27.87 7.28
C GLN A 240 11.51 -27.13 8.32
N GLN A 241 10.97 -26.06 8.90
CA GLN A 241 11.65 -25.28 9.94
C GLN A 241 11.82 -26.11 11.22
N ASP A 242 10.80 -26.85 11.63
CA ASP A 242 10.87 -27.76 12.75
C ASP A 242 11.89 -28.88 12.54
N LEU A 243 11.95 -29.44 11.34
CA LEU A 243 12.94 -30.43 10.96
C LEU A 243 14.36 -29.86 11.06
N ILE A 244 14.61 -28.68 10.48
CA ILE A 244 15.90 -27.98 10.56
C ILE A 244 16.29 -27.77 12.03
N LYS A 245 15.37 -27.29 12.85
CA LYS A 245 15.62 -27.03 14.30
C LYS A 245 15.96 -28.32 15.03
N LYS A 246 15.17 -29.39 14.87
CA LYS A 246 15.35 -30.67 15.56
C LYS A 246 16.66 -31.35 15.15
N VAL A 247 16.93 -31.43 13.83
CA VAL A 247 18.14 -32.12 13.31
C VAL A 247 19.39 -31.27 13.59
N GLY A 248 19.32 -29.94 13.41
CA GLY A 248 20.41 -29.02 13.71
C GLY A 248 20.82 -29.06 15.19
N SER A 249 19.84 -29.04 16.12
CA SER A 249 20.10 -29.16 17.55
C SER A 249 20.76 -30.51 17.89
N LYS A 250 20.28 -31.61 17.27
CA LYS A 250 20.86 -32.94 17.46
C LYS A 250 22.29 -33.05 16.89
N ALA A 251 22.55 -32.43 15.74
CA ALA A 251 23.89 -32.37 15.15
C ALA A 251 24.85 -31.56 16.05
N ALA A 252 24.39 -30.43 16.59
CA ALA A 252 25.15 -29.63 17.55
C ALA A 252 25.46 -30.42 18.83
N GLU A 253 24.47 -31.11 19.40
CA GLU A 253 24.65 -31.95 20.58
C GLU A 253 25.66 -33.09 20.32
N LYS A 254 25.54 -33.76 19.16
CA LYS A 254 26.52 -34.79 18.75
C LYS A 254 27.93 -34.23 18.67
N THR A 255 28.09 -33.05 18.09
CA THR A 255 29.39 -32.37 17.94
C THR A 255 29.98 -31.98 19.29
N LEU A 256 29.16 -31.48 20.22
CA LEU A 256 29.58 -31.09 21.57
C LEU A 256 29.92 -32.28 22.44
N LYS A 257 29.19 -33.39 22.31
CA LYS A 257 29.43 -34.64 23.05
C LYS A 257 30.44 -35.57 22.37
N GLY A 258 30.71 -35.32 21.09
CA GLY A 258 31.75 -36.03 20.33
C GLY A 258 33.14 -35.62 20.81
N GLY A 259 34.07 -36.48 20.61
CA GLY A 259 35.45 -36.21 20.96
C GLY A 259 36.24 -37.49 21.18
N SER A 260 37.46 -37.35 21.60
CA SER A 260 38.33 -38.49 21.93
C SER A 260 38.25 -38.76 23.44
N ILE A 261 37.84 -39.96 23.80
CA ILE A 261 37.95 -40.44 25.16
C ILE A 261 39.35 -41.05 25.33
N VAL A 262 40.12 -40.49 26.19
CA VAL A 262 41.45 -41.04 26.54
C VAL A 262 41.33 -41.88 27.82
N THR A 263 41.61 -43.16 27.71
CA THR A 263 41.69 -44.03 28.88
C THR A 263 43.11 -43.97 29.43
N LEU A 264 43.25 -43.67 30.70
CA LEU A 264 44.51 -43.54 31.40
C LEU A 264 44.56 -44.49 32.59
N PRO A 265 45.68 -45.16 32.84
CA PRO A 265 45.89 -45.89 34.07
C PRO A 265 45.79 -44.95 35.29
N ARG A 266 45.35 -45.51 36.42
CA ARG A 266 45.20 -44.75 37.67
C ARG A 266 46.57 -44.20 38.09
N GLY A 267 46.69 -42.88 38.20
CA GLY A 267 47.95 -42.18 38.60
C GLY A 267 48.68 -41.48 37.50
N VAL A 268 48.38 -41.79 36.23
CA VAL A 268 48.99 -41.06 35.09
C VAL A 268 48.36 -39.68 34.91
N LYS A 269 49.20 -38.63 34.97
CA LYS A 269 48.76 -37.22 34.73
C LYS A 269 49.16 -36.81 33.35
N VAL A 270 48.24 -36.29 32.56
CA VAL A 270 48.49 -35.63 31.29
C VAL A 270 48.52 -34.15 31.51
N GLU A 271 49.57 -33.49 31.05
CA GLU A 271 49.64 -32.03 31.06
C GLU A 271 48.65 -31.49 30.02
N THR A 272 47.58 -30.84 30.50
CA THR A 272 46.64 -30.09 29.65
C THR A 272 47.20 -28.74 29.34
N THR A 273 47.88 -28.62 28.22
CA THR A 273 48.40 -27.33 27.71
C THR A 273 47.79 -27.09 26.32
N ASP A 274 47.67 -25.83 25.90
CA ASP A 274 47.25 -25.46 24.53
C ASP A 274 48.35 -25.75 23.49
N LYS A 275 49.43 -26.41 23.87
CA LYS A 275 50.52 -26.81 22.97
C LYS A 275 50.11 -28.07 22.21
N GLU A 276 50.54 -28.14 20.93
CA GLU A 276 50.30 -29.24 20.03
C GLU A 276 50.84 -30.60 20.56
N LEU A 277 51.93 -30.53 21.33
CA LEU A 277 52.57 -31.66 21.97
C LEU A 277 52.12 -31.78 23.42
N LYS A 278 51.30 -32.80 23.74
CA LYS A 278 50.89 -33.15 25.08
C LYS A 278 51.74 -34.31 25.61
N ILE A 279 52.33 -34.14 26.78
CA ILE A 279 53.26 -35.11 27.38
C ILE A 279 52.50 -35.84 28.50
N ALA A 280 52.42 -37.17 28.39
CA ALA A 280 51.98 -38.06 29.48
C ALA A 280 53.23 -38.71 30.10
N ARG A 281 53.41 -38.51 31.39
CA ARG A 281 54.50 -39.15 32.15
C ARG A 281 54.02 -40.49 32.72
N LEU A 282 54.72 -41.58 32.41
CA LEU A 282 54.40 -42.93 32.78
C LEU A 282 55.44 -43.37 33.82
N ASP A 283 54.98 -43.96 34.92
CA ASP A 283 55.88 -44.51 35.95
C ASP A 283 56.31 -45.95 35.64
N ASP A 284 55.55 -46.67 34.80
CA ASP A 284 55.83 -48.03 34.37
C ASP A 284 55.67 -48.19 32.84
N PRO A 285 56.59 -48.87 32.12
CA PRO A 285 56.50 -49.15 30.71
C PRO A 285 55.24 -49.96 30.28
N GLN A 286 54.68 -50.75 31.16
CA GLN A 286 53.47 -51.52 30.91
C GLN A 286 52.20 -50.61 30.83
N GLN A 287 52.23 -49.45 31.46
CA GLN A 287 51.14 -48.46 31.39
C GLN A 287 50.89 -47.93 29.97
N LYS A 288 51.93 -47.98 29.12
CA LYS A 288 51.79 -47.55 27.70
C LYS A 288 50.76 -48.37 26.94
N SER A 289 50.64 -49.68 27.22
CA SER A 289 49.66 -50.56 26.58
C SER A 289 48.21 -50.35 27.08
N MET A 290 48.05 -49.65 28.21
CA MET A 290 46.74 -49.33 28.80
C MET A 290 46.26 -47.95 28.42
N ILE A 291 47.03 -47.16 27.73
CA ILE A 291 46.60 -45.88 27.16
C ILE A 291 45.94 -46.13 25.81
N ASP A 292 44.67 -45.95 25.71
CA ASP A 292 43.94 -46.02 24.48
C ASP A 292 43.16 -44.73 24.19
N ILE A 293 43.09 -44.37 22.95
CA ILE A 293 42.35 -43.20 22.50
C ILE A 293 41.16 -43.70 21.68
N LEU A 294 40.03 -43.72 22.33
CA LEU A 294 38.75 -43.99 21.65
C LEU A 294 38.30 -42.72 20.94
N ASN A 295 38.58 -42.66 19.64
CA ASN A 295 38.07 -41.57 18.80
C ASN A 295 36.60 -41.81 18.50
N MET A 296 35.74 -41.13 19.21
CA MET A 296 34.31 -41.07 18.87
C MET A 296 34.12 -39.97 17.81
N GLN A 297 34.54 -40.24 16.59
CA GLN A 297 34.24 -39.35 15.45
C GLN A 297 32.75 -39.45 15.16
N VAL A 298 32.06 -38.34 15.46
CA VAL A 298 30.65 -38.23 15.17
C VAL A 298 30.45 -37.85 13.70
N ASN A 299 29.85 -38.73 12.92
CA ASN A 299 29.47 -38.39 11.55
C ASN A 299 28.17 -37.59 11.56
N ILE A 300 28.28 -36.26 11.36
CA ILE A 300 27.16 -35.33 11.25
C ILE A 300 26.77 -35.02 9.82
N GLN A 301 27.45 -35.63 8.83
CA GLN A 301 27.29 -35.29 7.41
C GLN A 301 25.87 -35.61 6.89
N GLN A 302 25.29 -36.72 7.35
CA GLN A 302 23.89 -37.05 7.01
C GLN A 302 22.90 -36.06 7.63
N ASP A 303 23.12 -35.66 8.88
CA ASP A 303 22.27 -34.68 9.57
C ASP A 303 22.32 -33.32 8.83
N MET A 304 23.53 -32.88 8.43
CA MET A 304 23.71 -31.63 7.68
C MET A 304 23.12 -31.69 6.28
N THR A 305 23.21 -32.84 5.60
CA THR A 305 22.57 -33.05 4.30
C THR A 305 21.05 -32.93 4.41
N MET A 306 20.47 -33.50 5.49
CA MET A 306 19.04 -33.42 5.75
C MET A 306 18.59 -31.97 6.07
N VAL A 307 19.37 -31.23 6.85
CA VAL A 307 19.13 -29.82 7.13
C VAL A 307 19.16 -28.99 5.84
N ASN A 308 20.18 -29.19 4.99
CA ASN A 308 20.31 -28.48 3.73
C ASN A 308 19.14 -28.78 2.78
N LYS A 309 18.75 -30.05 2.69
CA LYS A 309 17.60 -30.45 1.88
C LYS A 309 16.30 -29.82 2.38
N ALA A 310 16.05 -29.84 3.69
CA ALA A 310 14.87 -29.20 4.27
C ALA A 310 14.85 -27.70 4.03
N TYR A 311 16.01 -27.04 4.06
CA TYR A 311 16.15 -25.62 3.72
C TYR A 311 15.84 -25.34 2.24
N GLU A 312 16.36 -26.18 1.33
CA GLU A 312 16.06 -26.08 -0.11
C GLU A 312 14.59 -26.33 -0.41
N ASP A 313 13.97 -27.32 0.22
CA ASP A 313 12.55 -27.64 0.09
C ASP A 313 11.69 -26.46 0.58
N ALA A 314 12.03 -25.86 1.71
CA ALA A 314 11.33 -24.67 2.24
C ALA A 314 11.39 -23.49 1.26
N ARG A 315 12.58 -23.21 0.71
CA ARG A 315 12.76 -22.14 -0.29
C ARG A 315 11.98 -22.41 -1.58
N SER A 316 12.03 -23.64 -2.05
CA SER A 316 11.28 -24.06 -3.25
C SER A 316 9.78 -23.94 -3.06
N THR A 317 9.28 -24.28 -1.87
CA THR A 317 7.86 -24.17 -1.52
C THR A 317 7.39 -22.69 -1.54
N LEU A 318 8.20 -21.76 -1.05
CA LEU A 318 7.92 -20.31 -1.10
C LEU A 318 8.17 -19.68 -2.48
N GLY A 319 8.73 -20.43 -3.44
CA GLY A 319 9.07 -19.91 -4.76
C GLY A 319 10.35 -19.07 -4.80
N ILE A 320 11.17 -19.11 -3.74
CA ILE A 320 12.43 -18.38 -3.66
C ILE A 320 13.54 -19.23 -4.29
N THR A 321 13.76 -19.07 -5.60
CA THR A 321 14.83 -19.76 -6.34
C THR A 321 16.15 -19.00 -6.23
N ASP A 322 17.27 -19.69 -6.51
CA ASP A 322 18.59 -19.05 -6.53
C ASP A 322 18.70 -17.95 -7.60
N ALA A 323 18.04 -18.17 -8.75
CA ALA A 323 17.94 -17.16 -9.80
C ALA A 323 17.23 -15.88 -9.33
N PHE A 324 16.16 -16.03 -8.53
CA PHE A 324 15.44 -14.88 -7.93
C PHE A 324 16.29 -14.10 -6.93
N GLN A 325 17.21 -14.78 -6.23
CA GLN A 325 18.15 -14.15 -5.31
C GLN A 325 19.40 -13.56 -5.99
N GLY A 326 19.49 -13.62 -7.32
CA GLY A 326 20.68 -13.17 -8.05
C GLY A 326 21.91 -14.06 -7.87
N LYS A 327 21.74 -15.26 -7.28
CA LYS A 327 22.84 -16.22 -7.15
C LYS A 327 23.11 -16.90 -8.49
N TYR A 328 24.35 -17.39 -8.66
CA TYR A 328 24.71 -18.14 -9.82
C TYR A 328 23.93 -19.48 -9.87
N ASP A 329 23.14 -19.65 -10.91
CA ASP A 329 22.43 -20.90 -11.18
C ASP A 329 23.18 -21.64 -12.30
N PRO A 330 23.83 -22.76 -11.98
CA PRO A 330 24.56 -23.53 -12.98
C PRO A 330 23.65 -24.18 -14.01
N SER A 331 22.37 -24.33 -13.76
CA SER A 331 21.39 -24.88 -14.70
C SER A 331 20.96 -23.89 -15.78
N ALA A 332 21.11 -22.60 -15.53
CA ALA A 332 20.75 -21.52 -16.44
C ALA A 332 21.98 -20.92 -17.12
N VAL A 333 22.44 -21.60 -18.20
CA VAL A 333 23.67 -21.23 -18.92
C VAL A 333 23.53 -19.98 -19.79
N SER A 334 22.31 -19.58 -20.19
CA SER A 334 22.05 -18.40 -21.02
C SER A 334 21.26 -17.32 -20.26
N GLY A 335 21.43 -16.06 -20.66
CA GLY A 335 20.63 -14.95 -20.12
C GLY A 335 19.12 -15.17 -20.27
N THR A 336 18.70 -15.75 -21.39
CA THR A 336 17.30 -16.10 -21.67
C THR A 336 16.78 -17.18 -20.71
N ALA A 337 17.58 -18.22 -20.42
CA ALA A 337 17.20 -19.27 -19.46
C ALA A 337 17.06 -18.72 -18.04
N LYS A 338 17.94 -17.78 -17.63
CA LYS A 338 17.83 -17.08 -16.34
C LYS A 338 16.55 -16.25 -16.27
N GLN A 339 16.20 -15.56 -17.34
CA GLN A 339 15.00 -14.75 -17.42
C GLN A 339 13.73 -15.61 -17.34
N TYR A 340 13.72 -16.77 -18.00
CA TYR A 340 12.63 -17.76 -17.87
C TYR A 340 12.49 -18.29 -16.43
N SER A 341 13.60 -18.60 -15.77
CA SER A 341 13.59 -19.07 -14.38
C SER A 341 13.09 -18.00 -13.41
N ILE A 342 13.48 -16.74 -13.61
CA ILE A 342 12.98 -15.60 -12.82
C ILE A 342 11.48 -15.39 -13.05
N ASN A 343 11.01 -15.43 -14.29
CA ASN A 343 9.60 -15.27 -14.63
C ASN A 343 8.74 -16.40 -14.05
N GLN A 344 9.24 -17.64 -14.05
CA GLN A 344 8.53 -18.77 -13.46
C GLN A 344 8.46 -18.66 -11.93
N ALA A 345 9.52 -18.18 -11.28
CA ALA A 345 9.51 -17.88 -9.85
C ALA A 345 8.57 -16.73 -9.53
N ALA A 346 8.55 -15.68 -10.35
CA ALA A 346 7.65 -14.54 -10.20
C ALA A 346 6.17 -14.95 -10.28
N GLY A 347 5.82 -15.94 -11.13
CA GLY A 347 4.45 -16.47 -11.22
C GLY A 347 3.91 -17.05 -9.91
N ARG A 348 4.78 -17.59 -9.05
CA ARG A 348 4.38 -18.07 -7.72
C ARG A 348 4.09 -16.93 -6.73
N LEU A 349 4.65 -15.75 -6.97
CA LEU A 349 4.42 -14.55 -6.16
C LEU A 349 3.24 -13.71 -6.65
N GLU A 350 2.64 -14.09 -7.80
CA GLU A 350 1.56 -13.34 -8.43
C GLU A 350 0.34 -13.17 -7.51
N SER A 351 -0.04 -14.23 -6.77
CA SER A 351 -1.14 -14.16 -5.83
C SER A 351 -0.91 -13.09 -4.74
N LYS A 352 0.32 -12.99 -4.22
CA LYS A 352 0.68 -11.97 -3.23
C LYS A 352 0.60 -10.56 -3.82
N ARG A 353 1.04 -10.41 -5.08
CA ARG A 353 0.97 -9.15 -5.81
C ARG A 353 -0.49 -8.70 -6.02
N VAL A 354 -1.35 -9.62 -6.45
CA VAL A 354 -2.77 -9.35 -6.64
C VAL A 354 -3.43 -8.92 -5.32
N MET A 355 -3.19 -9.65 -4.22
CA MET A 355 -3.74 -9.30 -2.90
C MET A 355 -3.23 -7.94 -2.41
N LYS A 356 -1.96 -7.63 -2.65
CA LYS A 356 -1.39 -6.33 -2.34
C LYS A 356 -2.07 -5.21 -3.12
N ASN A 357 -2.19 -5.37 -4.44
CA ASN A 357 -2.79 -4.37 -5.32
C ASN A 357 -4.26 -4.12 -4.96
N ASP A 358 -5.05 -5.17 -4.69
CA ASP A 358 -6.43 -5.06 -4.23
C ASP A 358 -6.52 -4.25 -2.92
N ALA A 359 -5.66 -4.55 -1.94
CA ALA A 359 -5.65 -3.83 -0.67
C ALA A 359 -5.31 -2.34 -0.84
N TYR A 360 -4.37 -2.00 -1.73
CA TYR A 360 -4.03 -0.59 -2.01
C TYR A 360 -5.11 0.11 -2.82
N ALA A 361 -5.78 -0.57 -3.75
CA ALA A 361 -6.92 -0.02 -4.47
C ALA A 361 -8.05 0.36 -3.50
N LYS A 362 -8.42 -0.54 -2.58
CA LYS A 362 -9.37 -0.28 -1.51
C LYS A 362 -8.91 0.83 -0.56
N LEU A 363 -7.60 0.91 -0.28
CA LEU A 363 -7.05 1.99 0.53
C LEU A 363 -7.25 3.35 -0.12
N TYR A 364 -6.96 3.48 -1.41
CA TYR A 364 -7.16 4.75 -2.13
C TYR A 364 -8.64 5.10 -2.24
N GLU A 365 -9.51 4.13 -2.47
CA GLU A 365 -10.95 4.32 -2.46
C GLU A 365 -11.44 4.84 -1.10
N MET A 366 -11.00 4.21 0.00
CA MET A 366 -11.38 4.63 1.35
C MET A 366 -10.82 6.01 1.69
N MET A 367 -9.57 6.30 1.33
CA MET A 367 -8.97 7.63 1.51
C MET A 367 -9.77 8.70 0.77
N PHE A 368 -10.23 8.40 -0.46
CA PHE A 368 -11.07 9.31 -1.24
C PHE A 368 -12.43 9.53 -0.56
N LYS A 369 -13.10 8.46 -0.09
CA LYS A 369 -14.37 8.56 0.62
C LYS A 369 -14.26 9.39 1.91
N PHE A 370 -13.18 9.21 2.68
CA PHE A 370 -12.93 10.00 3.88
C PHE A 370 -12.60 11.47 3.54
N TRP A 371 -11.84 11.70 2.47
CA TRP A 371 -11.60 13.05 2.01
C TRP A 371 -12.92 13.72 1.57
N LEU A 372 -13.77 13.05 0.82
CA LEU A 372 -15.06 13.57 0.38
C LEU A 372 -15.99 13.89 1.56
N ALA A 373 -15.93 13.09 2.64
CA ALA A 373 -16.74 13.27 3.84
C ALA A 373 -16.30 14.48 4.68
N TYR A 374 -14.99 14.66 4.86
CA TYR A 374 -14.47 15.55 5.90
C TYR A 374 -13.69 16.74 5.37
N ALA A 375 -13.24 16.75 4.13
CA ALA A 375 -12.54 17.91 3.57
C ALA A 375 -13.51 19.07 3.35
N ASP A 376 -13.18 20.25 3.92
CA ASP A 376 -13.98 21.45 3.74
C ASP A 376 -13.42 22.36 2.66
N ASP A 377 -12.10 22.33 2.45
CA ASP A 377 -11.42 23.20 1.51
C ASP A 377 -10.91 22.43 0.28
N PRO A 378 -10.87 23.11 -0.88
CA PRO A 378 -10.30 22.55 -2.09
C PRO A 378 -8.82 22.19 -1.90
N MET A 379 -8.43 21.00 -2.34
CA MET A 379 -7.08 20.48 -2.18
C MET A 379 -6.23 20.73 -3.43
N PRO A 380 -5.09 21.43 -3.33
CA PRO A 380 -4.17 21.55 -4.45
C PRO A 380 -3.50 20.21 -4.73
N ILE A 381 -3.68 19.68 -5.92
CA ILE A 381 -2.99 18.49 -6.41
C ILE A 381 -1.96 18.86 -7.45
N THR A 382 -0.82 18.18 -7.43
CA THR A 382 0.20 18.32 -8.45
C THR A 382 0.19 17.07 -9.32
N GLY A 383 -0.08 17.24 -10.59
CA GLY A 383 0.04 16.20 -11.61
C GLY A 383 1.23 16.46 -12.53
N ASN A 384 1.66 15.45 -13.23
CA ASN A 384 2.56 15.66 -14.36
C ASN A 384 1.67 16.02 -15.54
N GLY A 385 1.73 17.28 -15.99
CA GLY A 385 1.07 17.72 -17.19
C GLY A 385 1.62 17.06 -18.45
N ILE A 386 0.90 17.22 -19.54
CA ILE A 386 1.23 16.62 -20.86
C ILE A 386 2.66 16.96 -21.31
N ASN A 387 3.22 18.08 -20.85
CA ASN A 387 4.55 18.57 -21.21
C ASN A 387 5.64 18.29 -20.16
N GLY A 388 5.41 17.36 -19.20
CA GLY A 388 6.36 17.14 -18.11
C GLY A 388 6.46 18.31 -17.12
N GLN A 389 5.73 19.40 -17.35
CA GLN A 389 5.58 20.47 -16.38
C GLN A 389 4.66 19.99 -15.26
N GLN A 390 4.97 20.41 -14.03
CA GLN A 390 4.07 20.17 -12.92
C GLN A 390 2.80 21.00 -13.14
N ASP A 391 1.71 20.34 -13.51
CA ASP A 391 0.40 20.97 -13.51
C ASP A 391 -0.16 20.98 -12.09
N PHE A 392 -0.67 22.15 -11.73
CA PHE A 392 -1.38 22.35 -10.47
C PHE A 392 -2.87 22.31 -10.79
N ALA A 393 -3.56 21.32 -10.29
CA ALA A 393 -5.01 21.27 -10.32
C ALA A 393 -5.54 21.44 -8.89
N ILE A 394 -6.71 21.98 -8.78
CA ILE A 394 -7.44 22.08 -7.51
C ILE A 394 -8.50 21.00 -7.55
N LEU A 395 -8.47 20.10 -6.57
CA LEU A 395 -9.50 19.10 -6.37
C LEU A 395 -10.53 19.68 -5.43
N ASP A 396 -11.74 19.92 -5.94
CA ASP A 396 -12.87 20.41 -5.16
C ASP A 396 -13.91 19.28 -5.01
N LYS A 397 -14.50 19.17 -3.82
CA LYS A 397 -15.56 18.19 -3.59
C LYS A 397 -16.81 18.45 -4.42
N THR A 398 -17.05 19.71 -4.83
CA THR A 398 -18.18 20.09 -5.69
C THR A 398 -18.14 19.43 -7.06
N ASP A 399 -16.95 19.05 -7.56
CA ASP A 399 -16.77 18.33 -8.83
C ASP A 399 -17.40 16.92 -8.81
N PHE A 400 -17.63 16.38 -7.62
CA PHE A 400 -18.20 15.06 -7.39
C PHE A 400 -19.70 15.08 -7.13
N ILE A 401 -20.35 16.23 -7.20
CA ILE A 401 -21.80 16.35 -7.12
C ILE A 401 -22.37 16.25 -8.52
N LYS A 402 -23.33 15.35 -8.69
CA LYS A 402 -24.04 15.13 -9.95
C LYS A 402 -25.53 15.26 -9.75
N GLN A 403 -26.26 15.52 -10.83
CA GLN A 403 -27.70 15.58 -10.86
C GLN A 403 -28.22 14.33 -11.58
N ASP A 404 -29.19 13.68 -10.99
CA ASP A 404 -29.87 12.52 -11.62
C ASP A 404 -30.92 12.96 -12.66
N SER A 405 -31.56 12.01 -13.30
CA SER A 405 -32.59 12.27 -14.31
C SER A 405 -33.87 12.89 -13.73
N ALA A 406 -34.06 12.84 -12.42
CA ALA A 406 -35.18 13.47 -11.70
C ALA A 406 -34.87 14.92 -11.28
N GLY A 407 -33.62 15.35 -11.42
CA GLY A 407 -33.16 16.68 -11.03
C GLY A 407 -32.67 16.77 -9.59
N GLU A 408 -32.53 15.64 -8.89
CA GLU A 408 -31.98 15.58 -7.53
C GLU A 408 -30.46 15.50 -7.56
N TYR A 409 -29.80 16.22 -6.65
CA TYR A 409 -28.35 16.23 -6.52
C TYR A 409 -27.89 15.10 -5.60
N TYR A 410 -26.83 14.39 -6.01
CA TYR A 410 -26.25 13.29 -5.25
C TYR A 410 -24.71 13.30 -5.32
N TRP A 411 -24.06 12.67 -4.34
CA TRP A 411 -22.63 12.46 -4.33
C TRP A 411 -22.25 11.28 -5.23
N ASN A 412 -21.41 11.53 -6.22
CA ASN A 412 -20.85 10.48 -7.05
C ASN A 412 -19.55 10.00 -6.44
N ASP A 413 -19.57 8.86 -5.77
CA ASP A 413 -18.43 8.19 -5.15
C ASP A 413 -18.03 6.89 -5.87
N GLU A 414 -18.72 6.56 -6.97
CA GLU A 414 -18.48 5.38 -7.76
C GLU A 414 -17.27 5.57 -8.70
N PHE A 415 -16.07 5.50 -8.15
CA PHE A 415 -14.83 5.53 -8.90
C PHE A 415 -14.08 4.21 -8.76
N MET A 416 -13.52 3.73 -9.86
CA MET A 416 -12.67 2.55 -9.87
C MET A 416 -11.23 2.99 -9.57
N PHE A 417 -10.68 2.50 -8.48
CA PHE A 417 -9.29 2.72 -8.11
C PHE A 417 -8.47 1.49 -8.49
N GLU A 418 -7.41 1.69 -9.23
CA GLU A 418 -6.46 0.64 -9.59
C GLU A 418 -5.05 1.06 -9.19
N THR A 419 -4.24 0.08 -8.79
CA THR A 419 -2.81 0.28 -8.61
C THR A 419 -2.10 -0.09 -9.90
N ASP A 420 -1.21 0.78 -10.38
CA ASP A 420 -0.39 0.47 -11.55
C ASP A 420 0.59 -0.68 -11.22
N PRO A 421 0.38 -1.89 -11.76
CA PRO A 421 1.22 -3.03 -11.46
C PRO A 421 2.63 -2.91 -12.07
N THR A 422 2.82 -1.97 -13.01
CA THR A 422 4.09 -1.78 -13.72
C THR A 422 5.09 -0.96 -12.91
N SER A 423 4.64 -0.21 -11.90
CA SER A 423 5.49 0.70 -11.15
C SER A 423 6.51 0.02 -10.23
N THR A 424 6.35 -1.27 -9.92
CA THR A 424 7.08 -1.94 -8.82
C THR A 424 8.31 -2.73 -9.21
N MET A 425 8.60 -2.99 -10.50
CA MET A 425 9.79 -3.75 -10.91
C MET A 425 10.66 -2.97 -11.89
N MET A 426 11.66 -2.24 -11.39
CA MET A 426 12.69 -1.60 -12.22
C MET A 426 13.33 -2.58 -13.23
N ALA A 427 13.61 -3.81 -12.81
CA ALA A 427 14.20 -4.84 -13.68
C ALA A 427 13.28 -5.25 -14.85
N ASN A 428 11.96 -5.22 -14.67
CA ASN A 428 11.01 -5.50 -15.75
C ASN A 428 10.85 -4.31 -16.70
N ARG A 429 11.04 -3.07 -16.26
CA ARG A 429 10.94 -1.88 -17.11
C ARG A 429 12.00 -1.87 -18.19
N GLU A 430 13.26 -2.10 -17.82
CA GLU A 430 14.36 -2.16 -18.79
C GLU A 430 14.14 -3.26 -19.84
N ALA A 431 13.66 -4.43 -19.43
CA ALA A 431 13.32 -5.51 -20.35
C ALA A 431 12.13 -5.14 -21.26
N MET A 432 11.13 -4.44 -20.75
CA MET A 432 10.00 -3.93 -21.54
C MET A 432 10.45 -2.86 -22.52
N TRP A 433 11.29 -1.91 -22.11
CA TRP A 433 11.86 -0.89 -23.00
C TRP A 433 12.65 -1.55 -24.13
N GLN A 434 13.50 -2.53 -23.82
CA GLN A 434 14.22 -3.30 -24.84
C GLN A 434 13.29 -4.05 -25.80
N GLN A 435 12.18 -4.60 -25.33
CA GLN A 435 11.18 -5.25 -26.19
C GLN A 435 10.47 -4.25 -27.09
N ILE A 436 10.14 -3.06 -26.57
CA ILE A 436 9.54 -1.98 -27.36
C ILE A 436 10.52 -1.51 -28.44
N ASP A 437 11.80 -1.34 -28.09
CA ASP A 437 12.86 -1.00 -29.05
C ASP A 437 13.02 -2.08 -30.14
N MET A 438 13.03 -3.34 -29.77
CA MET A 438 13.08 -4.44 -30.76
C MET A 438 11.87 -4.45 -31.69
N LYS A 439 10.68 -4.14 -31.17
CA LYS A 439 9.45 -4.03 -31.98
C LYS A 439 9.52 -2.83 -32.94
N LEU A 440 10.08 -1.72 -32.51
CA LEU A 440 10.32 -0.57 -33.39
C LEU A 440 11.29 -0.95 -34.52
N GLN A 441 12.42 -1.56 -34.19
CA GLN A 441 13.43 -2.00 -35.15
C GLN A 441 12.91 -3.05 -36.13
N SER A 442 12.02 -3.94 -35.68
CA SER A 442 11.36 -4.92 -36.54
C SER A 442 10.27 -4.38 -37.43
N GLY A 443 9.93 -3.08 -37.33
CA GLY A 443 8.86 -2.44 -38.11
C GLY A 443 7.45 -2.81 -37.65
N ALA A 444 7.28 -3.40 -36.46
CA ALA A 444 5.97 -3.81 -35.95
C ALA A 444 5.01 -2.65 -35.69
N PHE A 445 5.52 -1.41 -35.53
CA PHE A 445 4.72 -0.21 -35.33
C PHE A 445 4.43 0.57 -36.62
N GLY A 446 4.98 0.15 -37.75
CA GLY A 446 4.85 0.81 -39.01
C GLY A 446 6.19 1.25 -39.62
N GLN A 447 6.16 2.16 -40.60
CA GLN A 447 7.35 2.63 -41.28
C GLN A 447 8.25 3.44 -40.32
N LEU A 448 9.50 3.03 -40.18
CA LEU A 448 10.51 3.76 -39.42
C LEU A 448 10.64 5.20 -39.90
N GLY A 449 10.46 6.15 -38.98
CA GLY A 449 10.58 7.59 -39.29
C GLY A 449 9.24 8.30 -39.58
N SER A 450 8.10 7.60 -39.66
CA SER A 450 6.81 8.27 -39.70
C SER A 450 6.43 8.84 -38.35
N LEU A 451 5.82 10.01 -38.28
CA LEU A 451 5.39 10.67 -37.05
C LEU A 451 4.37 9.81 -36.28
N GLU A 452 3.50 9.08 -36.98
CA GLU A 452 2.53 8.17 -36.36
C GLU A 452 3.20 6.98 -35.67
N THR A 453 4.22 6.38 -36.29
CA THR A 453 5.01 5.30 -35.71
C THR A 453 5.76 5.78 -34.47
N MET A 454 6.34 6.99 -34.53
CA MET A 454 7.03 7.59 -33.40
C MET A 454 6.08 7.95 -32.27
N ARG A 455 4.88 8.43 -32.56
CA ARG A 455 3.85 8.69 -31.55
C ARG A 455 3.47 7.41 -30.81
N LEU A 456 3.23 6.31 -31.54
CA LEU A 456 2.88 5.03 -30.95
C LEU A 456 4.02 4.48 -30.08
N TYR A 457 5.25 4.57 -30.55
CA TYR A 457 6.45 4.16 -29.82
C TYR A 457 6.59 4.92 -28.50
N TRP A 458 6.56 6.25 -28.54
CA TRP A 458 6.74 7.08 -27.36
C TRP A 458 5.56 7.02 -26.40
N SER A 459 4.33 6.81 -26.90
CA SER A 459 3.16 6.53 -26.07
C SER A 459 3.32 5.22 -25.29
N LEU A 460 3.88 4.16 -25.91
CA LEU A 460 4.19 2.92 -25.19
C LEU A 460 5.34 3.07 -24.21
N MET A 461 6.36 3.86 -24.53
CA MET A 461 7.46 4.17 -23.63
C MET A 461 6.98 4.98 -22.42
N GLU A 462 6.09 5.95 -22.60
CA GLU A 462 5.47 6.72 -21.53
C GLU A 462 4.65 5.84 -20.60
N LYS A 463 3.78 4.98 -21.13
CA LYS A 463 3.01 4.01 -20.35
C LYS A 463 3.90 3.08 -19.52
N ASN A 464 5.13 2.84 -19.96
CA ASN A 464 6.13 2.06 -19.24
C ASN A 464 7.11 2.92 -18.44
N HIS A 465 6.75 4.19 -18.20
CA HIS A 465 7.51 5.14 -17.37
C HIS A 465 8.97 5.33 -17.82
N TYR A 466 9.20 5.39 -19.11
CA TYR A 466 10.52 5.76 -19.64
C TYR A 466 10.81 7.23 -19.33
N PRO A 467 12.00 7.57 -18.80
CA PRO A 467 12.34 8.94 -18.46
C PRO A 467 12.17 9.88 -19.67
N ASN A 468 11.48 11.00 -19.47
CA ASN A 468 11.22 12.04 -20.47
C ASN A 468 10.40 11.61 -21.72
N ALA A 469 9.76 10.44 -21.67
CA ALA A 469 8.95 9.96 -22.79
C ALA A 469 7.75 10.88 -23.09
N GLY A 470 7.12 11.44 -22.06
CA GLY A 470 6.01 12.38 -22.18
C GLY A 470 6.39 13.66 -22.90
N ASP A 471 7.58 14.20 -22.64
CA ASP A 471 8.07 15.42 -23.30
C ASP A 471 8.27 15.20 -24.80
N VAL A 472 8.82 14.06 -25.18
CA VAL A 472 9.04 13.70 -26.59
C VAL A 472 7.71 13.41 -27.28
N LEU A 473 6.78 12.74 -26.60
CA LEU A 473 5.44 12.44 -27.13
C LEU A 473 4.68 13.73 -27.44
N SER A 474 4.69 14.69 -26.52
CA SER A 474 4.01 15.98 -26.71
C SER A 474 4.59 16.80 -27.88
N GLN A 475 5.91 16.76 -28.09
CA GLN A 475 6.54 17.40 -29.25
C GLN A 475 6.08 16.72 -30.55
N ILE A 476 5.99 15.39 -30.58
CA ILE A 476 5.52 14.66 -31.77
C ILE A 476 4.05 14.96 -32.06
N GLU A 477 3.21 15.06 -31.03
CA GLU A 477 1.80 15.42 -31.20
C GLU A 477 1.61 16.83 -31.71
N MET A 478 2.42 17.79 -31.25
CA MET A 478 2.42 19.14 -31.83
C MET A 478 2.81 19.12 -33.31
N MET A 479 3.86 18.37 -33.68
CA MET A 479 4.27 18.27 -35.11
C MET A 479 3.18 17.62 -35.98
N LEU A 480 2.46 16.62 -35.45
CA LEU A 480 1.33 15.98 -36.13
C LEU A 480 0.17 16.97 -36.32
N ALA A 481 -0.15 17.76 -35.31
CA ALA A 481 -1.18 18.78 -35.39
C ALA A 481 -0.86 19.86 -36.40
N GLU A 482 0.39 20.34 -36.42
CA GLU A 482 0.87 21.31 -37.45
C GLU A 482 0.80 20.73 -38.88
N GLN A 483 1.19 19.45 -39.04
CA GLN A 483 1.10 18.78 -40.33
C GLN A 483 -0.34 18.62 -40.81
N GLN A 484 -1.27 18.29 -39.90
CA GLN A 484 -2.69 18.21 -40.23
C GLN A 484 -3.28 19.57 -40.60
N GLN A 485 -2.92 20.63 -39.88
CA GLN A 485 -3.34 21.99 -40.23
C GLN A 485 -2.82 22.45 -41.60
N GLN A 486 -1.55 22.15 -41.91
CA GLN A 486 -0.98 22.45 -43.23
C GLN A 486 -1.69 21.69 -44.36
N GLN A 487 -2.00 20.40 -44.13
CA GLN A 487 -2.76 19.60 -45.10
C GLN A 487 -4.18 20.12 -45.29
N ALA A 488 -4.86 20.53 -44.23
CA ALA A 488 -6.18 21.15 -44.33
C ALA A 488 -6.16 22.45 -45.11
N MET A 489 -5.18 23.34 -44.85
CA MET A 489 -5.01 24.57 -45.58
C MET A 489 -4.69 24.36 -47.09
N MET A 490 -3.88 23.32 -47.43
CA MET A 490 -3.62 22.97 -48.81
C MET A 490 -4.87 22.41 -49.51
N GLN A 491 -5.68 21.64 -48.82
CA GLN A 491 -6.95 21.16 -49.37
C GLN A 491 -7.96 22.28 -49.57
N GLU A 492 -8.06 23.24 -48.67
CA GLU A 492 -8.88 24.45 -48.87
C GLU A 492 -8.38 25.31 -50.04
N GLN A 493 -7.06 25.47 -50.18
CA GLN A 493 -6.51 26.20 -51.34
C GLN A 493 -6.76 25.49 -52.67
N GLN A 494 -6.71 24.14 -52.71
CA GLN A 494 -7.05 23.36 -53.88
C GLN A 494 -8.54 23.42 -54.20
N ALA A 495 -9.41 23.45 -53.20
CA ALA A 495 -10.85 23.58 -53.39
C ALA A 495 -11.28 24.99 -53.86
N MET A 496 -10.46 26.03 -53.63
CA MET A 496 -10.69 27.41 -54.09
C MET A 496 -10.14 27.70 -55.46
N MET A 497 -9.37 26.79 -56.10
CA MET A 497 -8.96 26.98 -57.50
C MET A 497 -10.17 26.74 -58.42
N PRO A 498 -10.58 27.74 -59.24
CA PRO A 498 -11.64 27.56 -60.20
C PRO A 498 -11.21 26.51 -61.23
N GLU A 499 -12.10 25.54 -61.54
CA GLU A 499 -11.92 24.61 -62.64
C GLU A 499 -11.64 25.39 -63.90
N GLY A 500 -10.40 25.34 -64.39
CA GLY A 500 -10.01 25.97 -65.65
C GLY A 500 -10.79 25.34 -66.77
N GLU A 501 -11.41 26.20 -67.64
CA GLU A 501 -12.10 25.83 -68.88
C GLU A 501 -11.21 24.84 -69.67
N PRO A 502 -11.78 23.87 -70.39
CA PRO A 502 -11.03 22.95 -71.21
C PRO A 502 -10.45 23.76 -72.41
N ASN A 503 -9.14 23.77 -72.48
CA ASN A 503 -8.38 24.42 -73.62
C ASN A 503 -8.79 23.75 -74.95
N GLU A 504 -9.61 24.42 -75.73
CA GLU A 504 -9.84 24.06 -77.14
C GLU A 504 -8.52 24.16 -77.89
N MET A 505 -8.00 23.04 -78.36
CA MET A 505 -6.88 23.04 -79.28
C MET A 505 -7.30 23.67 -80.65
N PRO A 506 -6.59 24.63 -81.20
CA PRO A 506 -6.89 25.15 -82.48
C PRO A 506 -6.59 24.12 -83.59
N VAL A 507 -7.65 23.74 -84.35
CA VAL A 507 -7.53 22.91 -85.57
C VAL A 507 -6.81 23.73 -86.61
N MET A 508 -5.63 23.27 -87.08
CA MET A 508 -4.97 23.78 -88.24
C MET A 508 -5.73 23.37 -89.52
N PRO A 509 -6.02 24.26 -90.47
CA PRO A 509 -6.54 23.88 -91.77
C PRO A 509 -5.46 23.31 -92.70
N ALA A 510 -5.86 22.41 -93.58
CA ALA A 510 -5.16 21.60 -94.57
C ALA A 510 -4.22 22.31 -95.49
#